data_0e36e8a2f787ae4db56d3022dc3fd8d9
#
_entry.id   0e36e8a2f787ae4db56d3022dc3fd8d9
#
_cell.length_a   1.000
_cell.length_b   1.000
_cell.length_c   1.000
_cell.angle_alpha   90.00
_cell.angle_beta   90.00
_cell.angle_gamma   90.00
#
_symmetry.space_group_name_H-M   'P 1'
#
loop_
_entity.id
_entity.type
_entity.pdbx_description
1 polymer ?
#
loop_
_entity_poly.entity_id
_entity_poly.type
_entity_poly.pdbx_seq_one_letter_code
_entity_poly.pdbx_strand_id
1 'polypeptide(L)' 'LPTDFTWEEMRRLLVALGYVPGNKGKTSGSRVIFKGEGKKPIMLHKPHPGNIIKGYVMKQVYDYLKNEGLI' A
#
# COMPACT_ATOMS: atom_id res chain seq x y z
N LEU A 1 -14.66 4.56 -2.92
CA LEU A 1 -13.24 4.75 -2.55
C LEU A 1 -13.00 6.22 -2.25
N PRO A 2 -12.26 6.51 -1.18
CA PRO A 2 -11.97 7.91 -0.88
C PRO A 2 -11.06 8.52 -1.93
N THR A 3 -11.21 9.81 -2.15
CA THR A 3 -10.41 10.49 -3.15
C THR A 3 -9.19 11.19 -2.58
N ASP A 4 -9.10 11.27 -1.27
CA ASP A 4 -7.98 11.95 -0.62
C ASP A 4 -7.32 11.07 0.43
N PHE A 5 -7.24 9.80 0.14
CA PHE A 5 -6.63 8.84 1.06
C PHE A 5 -5.14 9.11 1.15
N THR A 6 -4.63 9.22 2.35
CA THR A 6 -3.23 9.56 2.54
C THR A 6 -2.37 8.30 2.61
N TRP A 7 -1.06 8.51 2.43
CA TRP A 7 -0.10 7.41 2.57
C TRP A 7 -0.19 6.78 3.96
N GLU A 8 -0.34 7.59 5.01
CA GLU A 8 -0.44 7.07 6.35
C GLU A 8 -1.69 6.22 6.53
N GLU A 9 -2.79 6.64 5.93
CA GLU A 9 -4.02 5.86 6.00
C GLU A 9 -3.87 4.54 5.28
N MET A 10 -3.22 4.55 4.11
CA MET A 10 -2.96 3.32 3.38
C MET A 10 -2.08 2.38 4.17
N ARG A 11 -1.04 2.90 4.79
CA ARG A 11 -0.15 2.10 5.60
C ARG A 11 -0.88 1.46 6.76
N ARG A 12 -1.72 2.23 7.45
CA ARG A 12 -2.49 1.70 8.57
C ARG A 12 -3.46 0.62 8.12
N LEU A 13 -4.09 0.83 6.98
CA LEU A 13 -5.01 -0.16 6.44
C LEU A 13 -4.29 -1.47 6.18
N LEU A 14 -3.16 -1.42 5.51
CA LEU A 14 -2.44 -2.64 5.17
C LEU A 14 -1.88 -3.33 6.40
N VAL A 15 -1.40 -2.56 7.37
CA VAL A 15 -0.93 -3.15 8.62
C VAL A 15 -2.08 -3.84 9.34
N ALA A 16 -3.25 -3.22 9.33
CA ALA A 16 -4.41 -3.83 9.97
C ALA A 16 -4.82 -5.13 9.29
N LEU A 17 -4.51 -5.28 8.02
CA LEU A 17 -4.82 -6.49 7.27
C LEU A 17 -3.72 -7.56 7.35
N GLY A 18 -2.67 -7.29 8.12
CA GLY A 18 -1.63 -8.28 8.35
C GLY A 18 -0.36 -8.09 7.55
N TYR A 19 -0.21 -6.93 6.92
CA TYR A 19 1.03 -6.64 6.17
C TYR A 19 2.01 -5.87 7.03
N VAL A 20 3.28 -6.01 6.71
CA VAL A 20 4.35 -5.26 7.38
C VAL A 20 5.11 -4.50 6.31
N PRO A 21 5.21 -3.17 6.42
CA PRO A 21 5.96 -2.40 5.43
C PRO A 21 7.45 -2.64 5.57
N GLY A 22 8.12 -2.81 4.46
CA GLY A 22 9.55 -2.99 4.44
C GLY A 22 10.16 -2.10 3.40
N ASN A 23 11.31 -1.53 3.75
CA ASN A 23 12.00 -0.68 2.83
C ASN A 23 13.41 -1.19 2.75
N LYS A 24 13.64 -2.11 1.84
CA LYS A 24 14.85 -2.74 1.83
C LYS A 24 15.95 -1.88 1.37
N GLY A 25 16.45 -1.18 2.22
CA GLY A 25 17.67 -0.55 2.07
C GLY A 25 17.78 0.30 0.87
N LYS A 26 18.61 -0.01 -0.01
CA LYS A 26 18.96 0.87 -0.99
C LYS A 26 18.18 0.92 -2.17
N THR A 27 16.98 0.53 -2.12
CA THR A 27 16.16 0.68 -3.27
C THR A 27 15.86 2.14 -3.46
N SER A 28 15.29 2.48 -4.54
CA SER A 28 14.95 3.83 -4.81
C SER A 28 13.99 4.30 -3.79
N GLY A 29 14.25 5.41 -3.26
CA GLY A 29 13.75 5.93 -2.05
C GLY A 29 12.28 5.87 -1.76
N SER A 30 11.40 5.97 -2.74
CA SER A 30 9.99 6.03 -2.45
C SER A 30 9.30 4.67 -2.48
N ARG A 31 10.00 3.62 -2.81
CA ARG A 31 9.37 2.32 -2.96
C ARG A 31 9.28 1.59 -1.63
N VAL A 32 8.10 1.14 -1.29
CA VAL A 32 7.86 0.40 -0.06
C VAL A 32 7.15 -0.89 -0.41
N ILE A 33 7.62 -2.00 0.12
CA ILE A 33 7.02 -3.29 -0.13
C ILE A 33 6.35 -3.76 1.14
N PHE A 34 5.06 -4.04 1.04
CA PHE A 34 4.30 -4.56 2.17
C PHE A 34 4.22 -6.07 2.03
N LYS A 35 4.66 -6.77 3.05
CA LYS A 35 4.65 -8.23 3.04
C LYS A 35 3.82 -8.78 4.18
N GLY A 36 3.16 -9.89 3.93
CA GLY A 36 2.38 -10.55 4.96
C GLY A 36 2.50 -12.04 4.81
N GLU A 37 2.43 -12.75 5.92
CA GLU A 37 2.56 -14.19 5.91
C GLU A 37 1.42 -14.81 5.13
N GLY A 38 1.74 -15.64 4.15
CA GLY A 38 0.72 -16.24 3.32
C GLY A 38 0.09 -15.32 2.30
N LYS A 39 0.65 -14.12 2.13
CA LYS A 39 0.11 -13.12 1.21
C LYS A 39 1.15 -12.72 0.20
N LYS A 40 0.69 -12.34 -0.98
CA LYS A 40 1.60 -11.82 -1.99
C LYS A 40 2.01 -10.40 -1.60
N PRO A 41 3.24 -10.02 -1.88
CA PRO A 41 3.67 -8.67 -1.50
C PRO A 41 2.97 -7.60 -2.33
N ILE A 42 2.80 -6.44 -1.73
CA ILE A 42 2.23 -5.27 -2.40
C ILE A 42 3.32 -4.20 -2.42
N MET A 43 3.68 -3.75 -3.60
CA MET A 43 4.69 -2.73 -3.75
C MET A 43 4.02 -1.41 -4.10
N LEU A 44 4.29 -0.39 -3.31
CA LEU A 44 3.72 0.93 -3.52
C LEU A 44 4.80 1.97 -3.50
N HIS A 45 4.57 3.05 -4.25
CA HIS A 45 5.48 4.20 -4.21
C HIS A 45 4.87 5.26 -3.31
N LYS A 46 5.65 5.71 -2.35
CA LYS A 46 5.21 6.77 -1.47
C LYS A 46 5.00 8.04 -2.31
N PRO A 47 3.86 8.72 -2.18
CA PRO A 47 3.60 9.90 -2.99
C PRO A 47 4.61 11.00 -2.73
N HIS A 48 4.92 11.73 -3.78
CA HIS A 48 5.87 12.81 -3.69
C HIS A 48 5.67 13.76 -4.87
N PRO A 49 5.49 15.06 -4.62
CA PRO A 49 5.37 15.67 -3.30
C PRO A 49 4.01 15.39 -2.67
N GLY A 50 3.91 15.63 -1.40
CA GLY A 50 2.66 15.41 -0.70
C GLY A 50 2.51 13.98 -0.22
N ASN A 51 1.30 13.64 0.19
CA ASN A 51 1.08 12.32 0.75
C ASN A 51 -0.26 11.72 0.35
N ILE A 52 -0.87 12.20 -0.72
CA ILE A 52 -2.16 11.70 -1.16
C ILE A 52 -1.95 10.58 -2.18
N ILE A 53 -2.61 9.46 -1.97
CA ILE A 53 -2.53 8.32 -2.86
C ILE A 53 -3.38 8.60 -4.10
N LYS A 54 -2.82 8.39 -5.26
CA LYS A 54 -3.55 8.63 -6.50
C LYS A 54 -4.68 7.63 -6.68
N GLY A 55 -5.74 8.08 -7.33
CA GLY A 55 -6.93 7.25 -7.48
C GLY A 55 -6.69 5.91 -8.14
N TYR A 56 -5.83 5.86 -9.16
CA TYR A 56 -5.59 4.60 -9.83
C TYR A 56 -4.84 3.61 -8.92
N VAL A 57 -4.00 4.13 -8.04
CA VAL A 57 -3.31 3.26 -7.07
C VAL A 57 -4.32 2.72 -6.06
N MET A 58 -5.23 3.58 -5.60
CA MET A 58 -6.28 3.16 -4.69
C MET A 58 -7.10 2.03 -5.30
N LYS A 59 -7.46 2.17 -6.57
CA LYS A 59 -8.26 1.16 -7.23
C LYS A 59 -7.50 -0.15 -7.36
N GLN A 60 -6.23 -0.08 -7.71
CA GLN A 60 -5.42 -1.30 -7.83
C GLN A 60 -5.33 -2.03 -6.51
N VAL A 61 -5.08 -1.32 -5.43
CA VAL A 61 -4.98 -1.94 -4.11
C VAL A 61 -6.32 -2.51 -3.68
N TYR A 62 -7.38 -1.74 -3.88
CA TYR A 62 -8.72 -2.21 -3.51
C TYR A 62 -9.08 -3.50 -4.25
N ASP A 63 -8.87 -3.51 -5.57
CA ASP A 63 -9.18 -4.69 -6.37
C ASP A 63 -8.35 -5.90 -5.92
N TYR A 64 -7.09 -5.68 -5.64
CA TYR A 64 -6.24 -6.75 -5.17
C TYR A 64 -6.73 -7.32 -3.84
N LEU A 65 -7.03 -6.44 -2.88
CA LEU A 65 -7.47 -6.89 -1.57
C LEU A 65 -8.80 -7.62 -1.64
N LYS A 66 -9.68 -7.15 -2.52
CA LYS A 66 -10.96 -7.78 -2.68
C LYS A 66 -10.81 -9.15 -3.32
N ASN A 67 -9.96 -9.27 -4.33
CA ASN A 67 -9.73 -10.54 -4.98
C ASN A 67 -9.09 -11.56 -4.04
N GLU A 68 -8.29 -11.10 -3.10
CA GLU A 68 -7.65 -12.00 -2.15
C GLU A 68 -8.56 -12.30 -0.95
N GLY A 69 -9.72 -11.73 -0.91
CA GLY A 69 -10.64 -11.98 0.19
C GLY A 69 -10.29 -11.28 1.48
N LEU A 70 -9.47 -10.24 1.41
CA LEU A 70 -9.05 -9.55 2.62
C LEU A 70 -10.00 -8.42 3.01
N ILE A 71 -10.84 -8.00 2.10
CA ILE A 71 -11.88 -7.02 2.42
C ILE A 71 -13.19 -7.39 1.73
#